data_c6e38be89bbc6da228343a8a60d95270
#
_entry.id   c6e38be89bbc6da228343a8a60d95270
#
_cell.length_a   1.000
_cell.length_b   1.000
_cell.length_c   1.000
_cell.angle_alpha   90.00
_cell.angle_beta   90.00
_cell.angle_gamma   90.00
#
_symmetry.space_group_name_H-M   'P 1'
#
loop_
_entity.id
_entity.type
_entity.pdbx_description
1 polymer ?
#
loop_
_entity_poly.entity_id
_entity_poly.type
_entity_poly.pdbx_seq_one_letter_code
_entity_poly.pdbx_strand_id
1 'polypeptide(L)'
;MKPGRMKRESAMSRSLAASFVVFFGFVASSSAADSPKRTYANPVDVDYRYNFEQINEKISYRTGADPVIVRHKDAYYLFMTLADGYWRSTNLLDWSFVTPSRWPLTSVVAPAAISDGDRLVLMPSMTRPDPVLVSRDPARGQLDFLTRRMPELPYPEGVNRPRPGEPETFPPGPWDPGLFKDDDGRWYLYWGSSHTFPLYGIEIDLREVDSQQRIRYIGQPRELIRLHPKQHGWERFGPDHAGEDQPTYMEGAWMTKHGGRYYLQYGAPGTEHNVYATGTYVSSNPLGPFEYAPYNPVGYKPGGFVHGAGHGNTFQDEYGNWWNTGTPWVGLNWNFERRIALFPAAFSDDGQMSVNTRFADFPHYMPTTRIADSESLFTGWMLLSYRKRATASSVLGEFLPAHVTDENPRTIWVAASNEPGQTLTVDLGARKTLRAVQVNFADYLSGRFGDAPDIYTEFTLESSPDGKRWQPLATTGPERRDRPNAYFQLPSPVSARYVRYVHGHVGAAHLAISDLRVFGDAGGSAPGTPANVKAVRAEDQRTMTVSWRRVPGAVGYNVRWGIKPDRLNLCYQVFTDRGTSLDLRALSVGVDYYAGVEAFSENGVSVLAHASGRPAPSPPKAER
;
A
#
# COMPACT_ATOMS: atom_id res chain seq x y z
N MET A 1 58.41 10.33 -56.66
CA MET A 1 58.73 11.36 -57.65
C MET A 1 58.18 12.68 -57.17
N LYS A 2 59.05 13.68 -57.04
CA LYS A 2 58.84 15.11 -56.70
C LYS A 2 58.22 15.84 -57.91
N PRO A 3 58.07 17.16 -57.88
CA PRO A 3 57.19 18.13 -57.15
C PRO A 3 56.68 19.26 -58.07
N GLY A 4 56.05 20.28 -57.54
CA GLY A 4 55.91 21.56 -58.27
C GLY A 4 54.85 22.45 -57.64
N ARG A 5 55.18 23.32 -56.84
CA ARG A 5 55.64 24.73 -56.84
C ARG A 5 54.53 25.76 -57.18
N MET A 6 54.13 26.50 -56.16
CA MET A 6 54.05 27.95 -55.96
C MET A 6 53.78 28.90 -57.15
N LYS A 7 52.85 29.82 -56.93
CA LYS A 7 53.12 31.27 -57.14
C LYS A 7 52.26 32.17 -56.28
N ARG A 8 52.84 33.20 -55.75
CA ARG A 8 52.37 34.36 -55.01
C ARG A 8 51.79 35.43 -55.96
N GLU A 9 51.12 36.35 -55.39
CA GLU A 9 50.97 37.80 -55.57
C GLU A 9 49.49 38.22 -55.56
N SER A 10 48.98 39.34 -55.05
CA SER A 10 49.51 40.48 -54.33
C SER A 10 48.32 41.25 -53.71
N ALA A 11 48.60 42.05 -52.73
CA ALA A 11 47.71 42.86 -51.95
C ALA A 11 46.99 43.94 -52.75
N MET A 12 45.68 44.23 -52.30
CA MET A 12 45.15 45.58 -52.45
C MET A 12 44.15 45.86 -51.31
N SER A 13 44.53 46.85 -50.52
CA SER A 13 43.72 47.40 -49.40
C SER A 13 42.53 48.16 -49.93
N ARG A 14 41.33 47.92 -49.31
CA ARG A 14 40.23 48.93 -49.24
C ARG A 14 39.55 48.82 -47.88
N SER A 15 39.62 49.94 -47.16
CA SER A 15 38.85 50.22 -45.95
C SER A 15 37.37 50.22 -46.24
N LEU A 16 36.61 49.54 -45.37
CA LEU A 16 35.17 49.74 -45.26
C LEU A 16 34.75 49.77 -43.80
N ALA A 17 33.93 50.72 -43.51
CA ALA A 17 33.41 51.11 -42.21
C ALA A 17 32.67 49.93 -41.47
N ALA A 18 32.96 49.80 -40.21
CA ALA A 18 32.27 48.88 -39.31
C ALA A 18 30.91 49.52 -38.90
N SER A 19 29.80 48.93 -39.35
CA SER A 19 28.47 49.16 -38.78
C SER A 19 28.28 48.13 -37.68
N PHE A 20 28.26 48.58 -36.43
CA PHE A 20 27.85 47.79 -35.28
C PHE A 20 26.34 47.58 -35.33
N VAL A 21 25.88 46.37 -35.68
CA VAL A 21 24.52 45.90 -35.45
C VAL A 21 24.50 45.25 -34.07
N VAL A 22 23.88 45.93 -33.07
CA VAL A 22 23.60 45.37 -31.77
C VAL A 22 22.42 44.39 -31.91
N PHE A 23 22.74 43.09 -31.92
CA PHE A 23 21.71 42.07 -31.75
C PHE A 23 21.29 42.03 -30.29
N PHE A 24 20.11 42.60 -29.96
CA PHE A 24 19.41 42.24 -28.71
C PHE A 24 18.93 40.79 -28.82
N GLY A 25 19.70 39.90 -28.27
CA GLY A 25 19.26 38.52 -28.03
C GLY A 25 18.15 38.53 -27.00
N PHE A 26 16.88 38.41 -27.43
CA PHE A 26 15.81 37.95 -26.55
C PHE A 26 16.17 36.53 -26.09
N VAL A 27 16.70 36.39 -24.88
CA VAL A 27 16.68 35.14 -24.17
C VAL A 27 15.23 34.89 -23.79
N ALA A 28 14.51 34.14 -24.63
CA ALA A 28 13.25 33.55 -24.24
C ALA A 28 13.59 32.55 -23.14
N SER A 29 13.38 32.92 -21.88
CA SER A 29 13.27 31.98 -20.80
C SER A 29 12.06 31.07 -21.12
N SER A 30 12.33 29.93 -21.72
CA SER A 30 11.36 28.85 -21.75
C SER A 30 11.13 28.45 -20.28
N SER A 31 10.01 28.92 -19.72
CA SER A 31 9.47 28.29 -18.53
C SER A 31 9.30 26.81 -18.91
N ALA A 32 10.09 25.93 -18.30
CA ALA A 32 9.82 24.51 -18.37
C ALA A 32 8.35 24.35 -17.95
N ALA A 33 7.49 23.96 -18.87
CA ALA A 33 6.12 23.61 -18.55
C ALA A 33 6.23 22.52 -17.50
N ASP A 34 5.70 22.76 -16.28
CA ASP A 34 5.66 21.76 -15.23
C ASP A 34 5.07 20.48 -15.81
N SER A 35 5.85 19.40 -15.79
CA SER A 35 5.37 18.10 -16.21
C SER A 35 4.11 17.77 -15.39
N PRO A 36 3.04 17.26 -16.01
CA PRO A 36 1.79 17.01 -15.30
C PRO A 36 2.06 16.08 -14.12
N LYS A 37 1.58 16.46 -12.94
CA LYS A 37 1.71 15.66 -11.72
C LYS A 37 1.14 14.27 -11.96
N ARG A 38 1.93 13.25 -11.71
CA ARG A 38 1.51 11.86 -11.84
C ARG A 38 0.77 11.40 -10.59
N THR A 39 -0.12 10.43 -10.76
CA THR A 39 -0.96 9.89 -9.68
C THR A 39 -0.88 8.37 -9.61
N TYR A 40 -1.26 7.84 -8.45
CA TYR A 40 -1.48 6.41 -8.21
C TYR A 40 -2.81 6.19 -7.50
N ALA A 41 -3.30 4.95 -7.50
CA ALA A 41 -4.41 4.51 -6.67
C ALA A 41 -4.10 3.12 -6.11
N ASN A 42 -4.63 2.82 -4.92
CA ASN A 42 -4.54 1.47 -4.36
C ASN A 42 -5.71 0.57 -4.81
N PRO A 43 -5.47 -0.74 -4.99
CA PRO A 43 -4.19 -1.44 -4.93
C PRO A 43 -3.20 -0.94 -5.99
N VAL A 44 -1.89 -0.96 -5.64
CA VAL A 44 -0.82 -0.49 -6.55
C VAL A 44 -0.78 -1.33 -7.82
N ASP A 45 -0.62 -0.67 -8.97
CA ASP A 45 -0.56 -1.32 -10.29
C ASP A 45 0.81 -1.97 -10.53
N VAL A 46 0.94 -3.21 -10.08
CA VAL A 46 2.09 -4.09 -10.37
C VAL A 46 1.59 -5.39 -11.00
N ASP A 47 2.48 -6.09 -11.67
CA ASP A 47 2.24 -7.43 -12.19
C ASP A 47 2.36 -8.49 -11.09
N TYR A 48 1.36 -8.52 -10.19
CA TYR A 48 1.28 -9.50 -9.11
C TYR A 48 1.38 -10.92 -9.66
N ARG A 49 2.34 -11.70 -9.14
CA ARG A 49 2.65 -13.04 -9.67
C ARG A 49 1.69 -14.08 -9.12
N TYR A 50 1.29 -15.05 -9.96
CA TYR A 50 0.62 -16.25 -9.44
C TYR A 50 1.62 -17.09 -8.64
N ASN A 51 1.21 -17.58 -7.48
CA ASN A 51 2.07 -18.37 -6.59
C ASN A 51 1.70 -19.85 -6.63
N PHE A 52 2.48 -20.67 -5.91
CA PHE A 52 2.34 -22.13 -5.86
C PHE A 52 1.81 -22.64 -4.52
N GLU A 53 1.47 -21.76 -3.58
CA GLU A 53 1.14 -22.17 -2.21
C GLU A 53 0.01 -23.19 -2.17
N GLN A 54 -1.06 -22.98 -2.92
CA GLN A 54 -2.25 -23.82 -2.92
C GLN A 54 -2.37 -24.71 -4.17
N ILE A 55 -1.24 -25.05 -4.81
CA ILE A 55 -1.24 -25.85 -6.05
C ILE A 55 -1.86 -27.25 -5.86
N ASN A 56 -1.64 -27.87 -4.71
CA ASN A 56 -2.19 -29.20 -4.39
C ASN A 56 -3.71 -29.17 -4.27
N GLU A 57 -4.27 -28.06 -3.82
CA GLU A 57 -5.71 -27.82 -3.71
C GLU A 57 -6.29 -27.24 -5.01
N LYS A 58 -5.45 -27.00 -6.01
CA LYS A 58 -5.83 -26.37 -7.30
C LYS A 58 -6.43 -24.97 -7.14
N ILE A 59 -6.10 -24.29 -6.06
CA ILE A 59 -6.50 -22.91 -5.81
C ILE A 59 -5.42 -21.98 -6.35
N SER A 60 -5.78 -21.21 -7.37
CA SER A 60 -4.91 -20.24 -8.02
C SER A 60 -5.23 -18.85 -7.51
N TYR A 61 -4.22 -18.13 -7.04
CA TYR A 61 -4.34 -16.73 -6.63
C TYR A 61 -2.99 -16.03 -6.75
N ARG A 62 -3.02 -14.69 -6.71
CA ARG A 62 -1.80 -13.88 -6.87
C ARG A 62 -1.16 -13.57 -5.53
N THR A 63 0.17 -13.44 -5.54
CA THR A 63 0.92 -12.85 -4.42
C THR A 63 0.52 -11.38 -4.20
N GLY A 64 0.98 -10.74 -3.15
CA GLY A 64 0.71 -9.33 -2.86
C GLY A 64 0.64 -9.05 -1.37
N ALA A 65 1.34 -9.83 -0.55
CA ALA A 65 1.32 -9.70 0.90
C ALA A 65 2.66 -9.27 1.46
N ASP A 66 2.61 -8.74 2.68
CA ASP A 66 3.77 -8.47 3.53
C ASP A 66 4.86 -7.68 2.80
N PRO A 67 4.48 -6.54 2.17
CA PRO A 67 5.37 -5.81 1.27
C PRO A 67 6.46 -5.08 2.03
N VAL A 68 7.68 -5.17 1.51
CA VAL A 68 8.82 -4.33 1.91
C VAL A 68 9.31 -3.55 0.70
N ILE A 69 9.26 -2.23 0.79
CA ILE A 69 9.89 -1.34 -0.18
C ILE A 69 11.16 -0.76 0.44
N VAL A 70 12.28 -0.95 -0.24
CA VAL A 70 13.56 -0.38 0.15
C VAL A 70 14.13 0.48 -0.97
N ARG A 71 14.58 1.69 -0.63
CA ARG A 71 15.36 2.52 -1.53
C ARG A 71 16.83 2.09 -1.49
N HIS A 72 17.39 1.72 -2.65
CA HIS A 72 18.79 1.39 -2.78
C HIS A 72 19.38 2.13 -3.99
N LYS A 73 20.38 2.97 -3.75
CA LYS A 73 20.94 3.90 -4.75
C LYS A 73 19.84 4.80 -5.33
N ASP A 74 19.59 4.71 -6.62
CA ASP A 74 18.67 5.52 -7.41
C ASP A 74 17.32 4.85 -7.69
N ALA A 75 17.03 3.71 -7.04
CA ALA A 75 15.81 2.95 -7.28
C ALA A 75 15.19 2.41 -5.99
N TYR A 76 13.92 2.05 -6.10
CA TYR A 76 13.13 1.35 -5.10
C TYR A 76 12.98 -0.11 -5.51
N TYR A 77 13.08 -1.00 -4.55
CA TYR A 77 12.89 -2.43 -4.72
C TYR A 77 11.78 -2.90 -3.81
N LEU A 78 10.78 -3.56 -4.39
CA LEU A 78 9.62 -4.10 -3.69
C LEU A 78 9.74 -5.62 -3.62
N PHE A 79 9.70 -6.14 -2.40
CA PHE A 79 9.64 -7.55 -2.09
C PHE A 79 8.29 -7.86 -1.47
N MET A 80 7.71 -9.02 -1.78
CA MET A 80 6.45 -9.47 -1.20
C MET A 80 6.38 -10.99 -1.09
N THR A 81 5.52 -11.46 -0.21
CA THR A 81 5.29 -12.88 0.08
C THR A 81 4.98 -13.68 -1.18
N LEU A 82 5.59 -14.85 -1.33
CA LEU A 82 5.36 -15.87 -2.35
C LEU A 82 5.61 -15.40 -3.79
N ALA A 83 6.33 -14.29 -3.98
CA ALA A 83 6.81 -13.90 -5.29
C ALA A 83 8.04 -14.72 -5.70
N ASP A 84 8.20 -14.94 -7.00
CA ASP A 84 9.34 -15.63 -7.62
C ASP A 84 10.49 -14.66 -8.00
N GLY A 85 10.44 -13.45 -7.48
CA GLY A 85 11.40 -12.38 -7.67
C GLY A 85 10.97 -11.12 -6.94
N TYR A 86 11.30 -9.97 -7.51
CA TYR A 86 11.00 -8.67 -6.91
C TYR A 86 10.79 -7.59 -7.98
N TRP A 87 10.27 -6.44 -7.59
CA TRP A 87 10.02 -5.33 -8.51
C TRP A 87 10.98 -4.19 -8.27
N ARG A 88 11.32 -3.49 -9.35
CA ARG A 88 12.14 -2.28 -9.34
C ARG A 88 11.35 -1.11 -9.90
N SER A 89 11.48 0.05 -9.27
CA SER A 89 10.96 1.34 -9.75
C SER A 89 11.94 2.46 -9.46
N THR A 90 11.94 3.53 -10.26
CA THR A 90 12.69 4.76 -9.98
C THR A 90 11.79 5.88 -9.44
N ASN A 91 10.47 5.67 -9.39
CA ASN A 91 9.50 6.73 -9.09
C ASN A 91 8.28 6.25 -8.28
N LEU A 92 8.28 5.01 -7.77
CA LEU A 92 7.18 4.37 -7.03
C LEU A 92 5.88 4.16 -7.84
N LEU A 93 5.87 4.50 -9.13
CA LEU A 93 4.72 4.37 -10.03
C LEU A 93 4.91 3.29 -11.08
N ASP A 94 6.05 3.34 -11.75
CA ASP A 94 6.37 2.44 -12.85
C ASP A 94 7.25 1.31 -12.31
N TRP A 95 6.63 0.16 -12.10
CA TRP A 95 7.28 -1.03 -11.57
C TRP A 95 7.59 -2.02 -12.68
N SER A 96 8.77 -2.60 -12.66
CA SER A 96 9.19 -3.69 -13.53
C SER A 96 9.66 -4.87 -12.71
N PHE A 97 9.20 -6.07 -13.07
CA PHE A 97 9.62 -7.29 -12.41
C PHE A 97 11.08 -7.62 -12.73
N VAL A 98 11.82 -8.07 -11.73
CA VAL A 98 13.21 -8.52 -11.84
C VAL A 98 13.25 -9.99 -11.48
N THR A 99 13.63 -10.83 -12.46
CA THR A 99 13.88 -12.25 -12.24
C THR A 99 15.30 -12.44 -11.69
N PRO A 100 15.46 -12.94 -10.46
CA PRO A 100 16.77 -13.12 -9.88
C PRO A 100 17.56 -14.28 -10.50
N SER A 101 18.88 -14.14 -10.57
CA SER A 101 19.78 -15.21 -11.03
C SER A 101 19.79 -16.44 -10.09
N ARG A 102 19.43 -16.22 -8.83
CA ARG A 102 19.18 -17.23 -7.79
C ARG A 102 18.02 -16.77 -6.94
N TRP A 103 17.09 -17.66 -6.66
CA TRP A 103 16.00 -17.40 -5.74
C TRP A 103 15.88 -18.55 -4.78
N PRO A 104 15.74 -18.33 -3.48
CA PRO A 104 15.71 -19.41 -2.51
C PRO A 104 14.37 -20.11 -2.51
N LEU A 105 14.04 -20.75 -3.64
CA LEU A 105 12.79 -21.51 -3.78
C LEU A 105 11.50 -20.65 -3.75
N THR A 106 10.40 -21.32 -3.97
CA THR A 106 9.03 -20.82 -4.08
C THR A 106 8.42 -20.27 -2.79
N SER A 107 9.17 -20.17 -1.71
CA SER A 107 8.65 -19.88 -0.38
C SER A 107 9.34 -18.70 0.33
N VAL A 108 9.62 -17.63 -0.40
CA VAL A 108 9.97 -16.37 0.27
C VAL A 108 8.68 -15.77 0.84
N VAL A 109 8.52 -15.92 2.15
CA VAL A 109 7.37 -15.41 2.91
C VAL A 109 7.85 -14.23 3.74
N ALA A 110 7.07 -13.16 3.79
CA ALA A 110 7.29 -11.96 4.60
C ALA A 110 8.78 -11.53 4.69
N PRO A 111 9.43 -11.22 3.55
CA PRO A 111 10.86 -10.94 3.53
C PRO A 111 11.20 -9.60 4.18
N ALA A 112 12.33 -9.55 4.89
CA ALA A 112 12.98 -8.28 5.22
C ALA A 112 13.99 -7.90 4.13
N ALA A 113 14.07 -6.63 3.79
CA ALA A 113 15.10 -6.09 2.91
C ALA A 113 15.66 -4.77 3.46
N ILE A 114 16.97 -4.57 3.31
CA ILE A 114 17.62 -3.32 3.74
C ILE A 114 18.77 -2.95 2.80
N SER A 115 18.92 -1.65 2.55
CA SER A 115 20.06 -1.10 1.82
C SER A 115 21.22 -0.83 2.79
N ASP A 116 22.39 -1.35 2.48
CA ASP A 116 23.63 -1.18 3.26
C ASP A 116 24.80 -0.80 2.34
N GLY A 117 25.03 0.48 2.21
CA GLY A 117 26.05 1.03 1.35
C GLY A 117 25.85 0.63 -0.13
N ASP A 118 26.74 -0.20 -0.66
CA ASP A 118 26.70 -0.66 -2.05
C ASP A 118 25.89 -1.95 -2.26
N ARG A 119 25.36 -2.54 -1.18
CA ARG A 119 24.66 -3.82 -1.20
C ARG A 119 23.22 -3.72 -0.66
N LEU A 120 22.38 -4.60 -1.16
CA LEU A 120 21.03 -4.86 -0.65
C LEU A 120 21.04 -6.23 0.04
N VAL A 121 20.61 -6.29 1.28
CA VAL A 121 20.49 -7.53 2.06
C VAL A 121 19.02 -7.95 2.10
N LEU A 122 18.74 -9.23 1.84
CA LEU A 122 17.41 -9.83 1.82
C LEU A 122 17.39 -11.05 2.74
N MET A 123 16.42 -11.06 3.68
CA MET A 123 16.20 -12.17 4.61
C MET A 123 14.74 -12.63 4.50
N PRO A 124 14.46 -13.87 4.08
CA PRO A 124 13.11 -14.44 4.14
C PRO A 124 12.72 -14.83 5.56
N SER A 125 11.43 -15.06 5.80
CA SER A 125 10.95 -15.75 7.00
C SER A 125 11.56 -17.15 7.11
N MET A 126 11.89 -17.56 8.33
CA MET A 126 12.59 -18.84 8.57
C MET A 126 11.94 -19.61 9.72
N THR A 127 11.48 -20.82 9.46
CA THR A 127 11.11 -21.80 10.49
C THR A 127 12.30 -22.62 10.96
N ARG A 128 13.37 -22.61 10.20
CA ARG A 128 14.65 -23.26 10.43
C ARG A 128 15.77 -22.38 9.87
N PRO A 129 17.04 -22.62 10.22
CA PRO A 129 18.15 -21.84 9.68
C PRO A 129 18.26 -21.93 8.16
N ASP A 130 17.85 -20.88 7.48
CA ASP A 130 17.85 -20.70 6.03
C ASP A 130 18.88 -19.65 5.58
N PRO A 131 19.12 -19.45 4.28
CA PRO A 131 20.10 -18.49 3.79
C PRO A 131 19.62 -17.05 3.93
N VAL A 132 20.56 -16.15 4.18
CA VAL A 132 20.41 -14.71 3.94
C VAL A 132 21.10 -14.37 2.64
N LEU A 133 20.47 -13.51 1.85
CA LEU A 133 20.89 -13.16 0.50
C LEU A 133 21.45 -11.74 0.46
N VAL A 134 22.29 -11.50 -0.52
CA VAL A 134 22.88 -10.18 -0.78
C VAL A 134 22.96 -9.92 -2.27
N SER A 135 22.72 -8.66 -2.67
CA SER A 135 22.90 -8.20 -4.03
C SER A 135 23.73 -6.92 -4.07
N ARG A 136 24.67 -6.84 -4.99
CA ARG A 136 25.39 -5.61 -5.35
C ARG A 136 24.86 -5.00 -6.64
N ASP A 137 24.14 -5.78 -7.44
CA ASP A 137 23.45 -5.34 -8.65
C ASP A 137 22.01 -5.88 -8.71
N PRO A 138 21.12 -5.40 -7.80
CA PRO A 138 19.75 -5.86 -7.76
C PRO A 138 18.95 -5.46 -9.01
N ALA A 139 19.40 -4.46 -9.77
CA ALA A 139 18.75 -4.05 -11.02
C ALA A 139 18.83 -5.13 -12.10
N ARG A 140 19.86 -5.98 -12.07
CA ARG A 140 20.06 -7.09 -13.00
C ARG A 140 19.68 -8.45 -12.40
N GLY A 141 19.04 -8.47 -11.25
CA GLY A 141 18.67 -9.72 -10.59
C GLY A 141 19.85 -10.51 -10.03
N GLN A 142 21.04 -9.92 -9.89
CA GLN A 142 22.14 -10.57 -9.23
C GLN A 142 21.79 -10.80 -7.76
N LEU A 143 21.90 -12.03 -7.31
CA LEU A 143 21.62 -12.41 -5.93
C LEU A 143 22.58 -13.52 -5.51
N ASP A 144 23.31 -13.30 -4.42
CA ASP A 144 24.27 -14.23 -3.84
C ASP A 144 23.93 -14.53 -2.37
N PHE A 145 24.60 -15.50 -1.79
CA PHE A 145 24.45 -15.80 -0.37
C PHE A 145 25.34 -14.89 0.47
N LEU A 146 24.73 -14.13 1.39
CA LEU A 146 25.46 -13.53 2.50
C LEU A 146 25.87 -14.63 3.49
N THR A 147 24.94 -15.51 3.81
CA THR A 147 25.19 -16.81 4.45
C THR A 147 24.28 -17.87 3.86
N ARG A 148 24.76 -19.10 3.79
CA ARG A 148 23.95 -20.24 3.32
C ARG A 148 23.06 -20.81 4.42
N ARG A 149 23.35 -20.49 5.67
CA ARG A 149 22.61 -20.98 6.82
C ARG A 149 22.80 -20.00 7.98
N MET A 150 21.69 -19.50 8.50
CA MET A 150 21.66 -18.77 9.76
C MET A 150 22.06 -19.70 10.91
N PRO A 151 22.76 -19.23 11.94
CA PRO A 151 22.92 -19.99 13.17
C PRO A 151 21.57 -20.14 13.90
N GLU A 152 21.47 -21.16 14.76
CA GLU A 152 20.32 -21.30 15.65
C GLU A 152 20.22 -20.10 16.60
N LEU A 153 18.99 -19.63 16.85
CA LEU A 153 18.75 -18.53 17.79
C LEU A 153 19.09 -18.95 19.23
N PRO A 154 19.91 -18.21 19.93
CA PRO A 154 20.36 -18.57 21.29
C PRO A 154 19.32 -18.17 22.36
N TYR A 155 18.11 -18.76 22.32
CA TYR A 155 17.08 -18.47 23.30
C TYR A 155 17.52 -18.85 24.70
N PRO A 156 17.28 -17.99 25.70
CA PRO A 156 17.36 -18.38 27.11
C PRO A 156 16.35 -19.49 27.40
N GLU A 157 16.65 -20.29 28.41
CA GLU A 157 15.73 -21.35 28.83
C GLU A 157 14.35 -20.77 29.19
N GLY A 158 13.30 -21.30 28.57
CA GLY A 158 11.92 -20.93 28.81
C GLY A 158 11.40 -19.68 28.05
N VAL A 159 12.25 -18.90 27.40
CA VAL A 159 11.84 -17.66 26.70
C VAL A 159 10.91 -17.92 25.50
N ASN A 160 11.15 -18.98 24.76
CA ASN A 160 10.34 -19.35 23.57
C ASN A 160 9.28 -20.41 23.88
N ARG A 161 8.77 -20.46 25.11
CA ARG A 161 7.71 -21.40 25.49
C ARG A 161 6.36 -20.70 25.58
N PRO A 162 5.28 -21.37 25.18
CA PRO A 162 3.93 -20.85 25.41
C PRO A 162 3.68 -20.67 26.92
N ARG A 163 2.80 -19.74 27.27
CA ARG A 163 2.33 -19.60 28.66
C ARG A 163 1.46 -20.79 29.04
N PRO A 164 1.33 -21.12 30.32
CA PRO A 164 0.42 -22.16 30.77
C PRO A 164 -1.00 -21.96 30.23
N GLY A 165 -1.53 -22.98 29.57
CA GLY A 165 -2.86 -22.94 28.93
C GLY A 165 -2.90 -22.44 27.49
N GLU A 166 -1.78 -21.95 26.93
CA GLU A 166 -1.64 -21.61 25.52
C GLU A 166 -1.22 -22.84 24.70
N PRO A 167 -1.70 -22.98 23.45
CA PRO A 167 -1.28 -24.08 22.60
C PRO A 167 0.20 -23.97 22.25
N GLU A 168 0.90 -25.09 22.18
CA GLU A 168 2.24 -25.13 21.60
C GLU A 168 2.11 -24.83 20.11
N THR A 169 2.65 -23.70 19.70
CA THR A 169 2.86 -23.33 18.30
C THR A 169 4.33 -23.41 17.96
N PHE A 170 4.68 -23.29 16.68
CA PHE A 170 6.06 -23.35 16.25
C PHE A 170 6.94 -22.38 17.05
N PRO A 171 8.12 -22.79 17.50
CA PRO A 171 9.07 -21.88 18.11
C PRO A 171 9.38 -20.76 17.11
N PRO A 172 9.35 -19.51 17.55
CA PRO A 172 9.51 -18.35 16.69
C PRO A 172 10.92 -18.29 16.11
N GLY A 173 11.01 -18.36 14.85
CA GLY A 173 11.95 -18.39 14.02
C GLY A 173 13.28 -17.97 13.70
N PRO A 174 13.73 -16.94 13.00
CA PRO A 174 13.16 -15.61 12.66
C PRO A 174 12.06 -15.66 11.62
N TRP A 175 10.83 -15.70 12.10
CA TRP A 175 9.63 -15.64 11.29
C TRP A 175 9.18 -14.18 11.19
N ASP A 176 8.79 -13.73 9.99
CA ASP A 176 8.48 -12.33 9.67
C ASP A 176 9.57 -11.36 10.17
N PRO A 177 10.80 -11.50 9.64
CA PRO A 177 11.93 -10.74 10.12
C PRO A 177 11.84 -9.26 9.75
N GLY A 178 12.41 -8.41 10.61
CA GLY A 178 12.74 -7.02 10.34
C GLY A 178 14.22 -6.79 10.56
N LEU A 179 14.91 -6.25 9.57
CA LEU A 179 16.32 -5.86 9.68
C LEU A 179 16.44 -4.37 9.89
N PHE A 180 17.30 -3.98 10.83
CA PHE A 180 17.58 -2.57 11.09
C PHE A 180 19.08 -2.36 11.31
N LYS A 181 19.64 -1.34 10.65
CA LYS A 181 21.00 -0.85 10.90
C LYS A 181 20.89 0.52 11.53
N ASP A 182 21.47 0.65 12.72
CA ASP A 182 21.48 1.93 13.43
C ASP A 182 22.58 2.87 12.91
N ASP A 183 22.50 4.15 13.29
CA ASP A 183 23.45 5.19 12.87
C ASP A 183 24.88 4.93 13.38
N ASP A 184 25.03 4.18 14.48
CA ASP A 184 26.32 3.74 15.01
C ASP A 184 26.91 2.51 14.30
N GLY A 185 26.21 2.00 13.29
CA GLY A 185 26.62 0.85 12.48
C GLY A 185 26.26 -0.51 13.06
N ARG A 186 25.64 -0.59 14.24
CA ARG A 186 25.14 -1.85 14.79
C ARG A 186 23.91 -2.33 14.05
N TRP A 187 23.73 -3.65 14.01
CA TRP A 187 22.63 -4.30 13.34
C TRP A 187 21.71 -4.99 14.33
N TYR A 188 20.43 -4.97 14.01
CA TYR A 188 19.39 -5.58 14.83
C TYR A 188 18.47 -6.41 13.94
N LEU A 189 18.08 -7.56 14.46
CA LEU A 189 17.07 -8.44 13.89
C LEU A 189 15.87 -8.47 14.83
N TYR A 190 14.69 -8.21 14.27
CA TYR A 190 13.40 -8.33 14.93
C TYR A 190 12.60 -9.42 14.25
N TRP A 191 11.75 -10.15 14.98
CA TRP A 191 10.92 -11.18 14.38
C TRP A 191 9.78 -11.60 15.30
N GLY A 192 8.77 -12.29 14.74
CA GLY A 192 7.66 -12.94 15.40
C GLY A 192 6.43 -12.94 14.52
N SER A 193 5.72 -14.06 14.50
CA SER A 193 4.45 -14.23 13.82
C SER A 193 3.69 -15.34 14.56
N SER A 194 2.73 -14.98 15.42
CA SER A 194 2.11 -15.95 16.32
C SER A 194 0.88 -15.40 17.05
N HIS A 195 -0.01 -16.32 17.45
CA HIS A 195 -1.04 -16.07 18.46
C HIS A 195 -0.49 -16.07 19.90
N THR A 196 0.68 -16.69 20.12
CA THR A 196 1.15 -17.10 21.44
C THR A 196 2.41 -16.36 21.88
N PHE A 197 3.37 -16.21 20.94
CA PHE A 197 4.68 -15.67 21.22
C PHE A 197 4.73 -14.15 21.00
N PRO A 198 5.61 -13.44 21.73
CA PRO A 198 5.85 -12.01 21.52
C PRO A 198 6.64 -11.75 20.23
N LEU A 199 6.82 -10.48 19.88
CA LEU A 199 7.93 -10.07 19.04
C LEU A 199 9.23 -10.08 19.83
N TYR A 200 10.27 -10.59 19.20
CA TYR A 200 11.62 -10.67 19.73
C TYR A 200 12.57 -9.71 19.01
N GLY A 201 13.70 -9.44 19.63
CA GLY A 201 14.80 -8.71 19.01
C GLY A 201 16.15 -9.14 19.56
N ILE A 202 17.18 -9.03 18.73
CA ILE A 202 18.56 -9.33 19.07
C ILE A 202 19.51 -8.43 18.25
N GLU A 203 20.66 -8.09 18.83
CA GLU A 203 21.76 -7.50 18.06
C GLU A 203 22.46 -8.59 17.25
N ILE A 204 22.81 -8.30 16.00
CA ILE A 204 23.50 -9.22 15.10
C ILE A 204 24.73 -8.58 14.48
N ASP A 205 25.70 -9.40 14.13
CA ASP A 205 26.85 -8.99 13.34
C ASP A 205 26.71 -9.55 11.91
N LEU A 206 26.48 -8.66 10.95
CA LEU A 206 26.40 -8.95 9.52
C LEU A 206 27.67 -8.56 8.74
N ARG A 207 28.76 -8.26 9.45
CA ARG A 207 30.02 -7.91 8.77
C ARG A 207 30.54 -9.08 7.97
N GLU A 208 31.04 -8.78 6.81
CA GLU A 208 31.78 -9.72 5.96
C GLU A 208 33.12 -10.03 6.63
N VAL A 209 33.20 -11.17 7.28
CA VAL A 209 34.43 -11.65 7.93
C VAL A 209 34.92 -12.86 7.16
N ASP A 210 35.98 -12.65 6.34
CA ASP A 210 36.61 -13.62 5.45
C ASP A 210 35.67 -14.36 4.46
N SER A 211 36.20 -15.25 3.62
CA SER A 211 35.44 -15.96 2.56
C SER A 211 34.39 -16.95 3.08
N GLN A 212 34.14 -17.00 4.39
CA GLN A 212 33.07 -17.74 5.05
C GLN A 212 32.21 -16.77 5.88
N GLN A 213 31.33 -16.07 5.21
CA GLN A 213 30.42 -15.12 5.84
C GLN A 213 29.58 -15.80 6.92
N ARG A 214 29.71 -15.32 8.15
CA ARG A 214 28.98 -15.84 9.32
C ARG A 214 28.22 -14.71 9.96
N ILE A 215 26.91 -14.85 9.98
CA ILE A 215 26.06 -14.06 10.87
C ILE A 215 26.30 -14.54 12.30
N ARG A 216 26.52 -13.63 13.22
CA ARG A 216 26.65 -13.92 14.65
C ARG A 216 25.61 -13.14 15.42
N TYR A 217 25.00 -13.77 16.39
CA TYR A 217 24.16 -13.13 17.38
C TYR A 217 25.04 -12.55 18.49
N ILE A 218 24.68 -11.33 18.96
CA ILE A 218 25.36 -10.65 20.06
C ILE A 218 24.37 -10.61 21.24
N GLY A 219 24.66 -11.41 22.26
CA GLY A 219 23.78 -11.61 23.41
C GLY A 219 22.69 -12.65 23.12
N GLN A 220 21.53 -12.43 23.72
CA GLN A 220 20.37 -13.33 23.66
C GLN A 220 19.13 -12.60 23.16
N PRO A 221 18.17 -13.30 22.50
CA PRO A 221 16.87 -12.75 22.15
C PRO A 221 16.16 -12.13 23.36
N ARG A 222 15.58 -10.96 23.17
CA ARG A 222 14.74 -10.29 24.16
C ARG A 222 13.30 -10.30 23.69
N GLU A 223 12.37 -10.55 24.60
CA GLU A 223 10.97 -10.24 24.39
C GLU A 223 10.80 -8.71 24.34
N LEU A 224 10.18 -8.20 23.29
CA LEU A 224 10.02 -6.76 23.10
C LEU A 224 8.60 -6.29 23.36
N ILE A 225 7.63 -6.91 22.71
CA ILE A 225 6.21 -6.53 22.82
C ILE A 225 5.31 -7.76 22.76
N ARG A 226 4.13 -7.62 23.40
CA ARG A 226 3.02 -8.59 23.33
C ARG A 226 1.72 -7.85 23.06
N LEU A 227 0.71 -8.56 22.56
CA LEU A 227 -0.64 -8.03 22.40
C LEU A 227 -1.38 -7.97 23.74
N HIS A 228 -2.20 -6.93 23.87
CA HIS A 228 -3.06 -6.69 25.01
C HIS A 228 -4.50 -6.36 24.57
N PRO A 229 -5.23 -7.29 23.90
CA PRO A 229 -6.55 -7.00 23.31
C PRO A 229 -7.60 -6.62 24.36
N LYS A 230 -7.41 -6.96 25.63
CA LYS A 230 -8.26 -6.48 26.74
C LYS A 230 -8.08 -4.98 27.02
N GLN A 231 -6.94 -4.40 26.63
CA GLN A 231 -6.65 -2.97 26.79
C GLN A 231 -6.79 -2.21 25.47
N HIS A 232 -6.43 -2.86 24.34
CA HIS A 232 -6.36 -2.25 23.02
C HIS A 232 -7.34 -2.91 22.09
N GLY A 233 -8.48 -2.24 21.85
CA GLY A 233 -9.58 -2.79 21.06
C GLY A 233 -9.19 -3.16 19.61
N TRP A 234 -8.26 -2.43 19.01
CA TRP A 234 -7.79 -2.70 17.66
C TRP A 234 -6.98 -4.00 17.54
N GLU A 235 -6.50 -4.55 18.65
CA GLU A 235 -5.82 -5.86 18.68
C GLU A 235 -6.80 -7.02 18.79
N ARG A 236 -8.12 -6.78 18.90
CA ARG A 236 -9.14 -7.85 18.95
C ARG A 236 -9.37 -8.47 17.59
N PHE A 237 -9.48 -9.77 17.56
CA PHE A 237 -9.74 -10.55 16.34
C PHE A 237 -11.17 -10.35 15.81
N GLY A 238 -11.43 -10.83 14.59
CA GLY A 238 -12.74 -10.84 13.95
C GLY A 238 -13.10 -9.57 13.16
N PRO A 239 -14.12 -9.65 12.29
CA PRO A 239 -14.55 -8.52 11.48
C PRO A 239 -14.98 -7.35 12.38
N ASP A 240 -14.60 -6.15 12.00
CA ASP A 240 -14.83 -4.90 12.77
C ASP A 240 -14.41 -5.01 14.25
N HIS A 241 -13.41 -5.82 14.60
CA HIS A 241 -12.97 -6.14 15.96
C HIS A 241 -14.11 -6.70 16.85
N ALA A 242 -15.08 -7.40 16.26
CA ALA A 242 -16.23 -7.92 16.98
C ALA A 242 -15.96 -9.26 17.68
N GLY A 243 -14.79 -9.88 17.46
CA GLY A 243 -14.38 -11.08 18.19
C GLY A 243 -14.23 -10.79 19.69
N GLU A 244 -14.78 -11.65 20.49
CA GLU A 244 -14.55 -11.62 21.93
C GLU A 244 -13.10 -12.03 22.21
N ASP A 245 -12.51 -11.63 23.31
CA ASP A 245 -11.16 -11.88 23.82
C ASP A 245 -10.45 -13.18 23.33
N GLN A 246 -10.61 -13.47 22.04
CA GLN A 246 -9.99 -14.63 21.39
C GLN A 246 -8.48 -14.37 21.18
N PRO A 247 -7.68 -15.43 21.06
CA PRO A 247 -6.27 -15.27 20.70
C PRO A 247 -6.13 -14.44 19.45
N THR A 248 -5.40 -13.35 19.55
CA THR A 248 -5.10 -12.43 18.44
C THR A 248 -3.78 -12.83 17.80
N TYR A 249 -3.53 -12.36 16.59
CA TYR A 249 -2.30 -12.63 15.85
C TYR A 249 -1.42 -11.38 15.80
N MET A 250 -0.13 -11.55 15.96
CA MET A 250 0.86 -10.48 15.86
C MET A 250 2.01 -10.93 14.96
N GLU A 251 2.40 -10.06 14.02
CA GLU A 251 3.44 -10.35 13.04
C GLU A 251 4.09 -9.07 12.51
N GLY A 252 4.99 -9.18 11.51
CA GLY A 252 5.45 -8.06 10.71
C GLY A 252 6.30 -7.04 11.48
N ALA A 253 7.27 -7.51 12.25
CA ALA A 253 8.17 -6.64 13.00
C ALA A 253 8.98 -5.71 12.09
N TRP A 254 8.82 -4.40 12.21
CA TRP A 254 9.58 -3.41 11.45
C TRP A 254 10.07 -2.27 12.32
N MET A 255 11.36 -1.93 12.24
CA MET A 255 11.94 -0.83 13.01
C MET A 255 12.15 0.41 12.15
N THR A 256 11.64 1.55 12.64
CA THR A 256 11.92 2.88 12.09
C THR A 256 12.53 3.77 13.15
N LYS A 257 13.61 4.47 12.83
CA LYS A 257 14.22 5.49 13.70
C LYS A 257 13.85 6.88 13.22
N HIS A 258 13.32 7.70 14.12
CA HIS A 258 13.01 9.11 13.82
C HIS A 258 13.16 9.97 15.07
N GLY A 259 13.81 11.15 14.94
CA GLY A 259 13.97 12.08 16.04
C GLY A 259 14.66 11.49 17.28
N GLY A 260 15.59 10.55 17.09
CA GLY A 260 16.29 9.84 18.17
C GLY A 260 15.47 8.79 18.90
N ARG A 261 14.26 8.48 18.43
CA ARG A 261 13.37 7.43 18.95
C ARG A 261 13.28 6.26 17.99
N TYR A 262 13.02 5.08 18.54
CA TYR A 262 12.85 3.82 17.84
C TYR A 262 11.38 3.43 17.87
N TYR A 263 10.78 3.24 16.69
CA TYR A 263 9.37 2.87 16.49
C TYR A 263 9.33 1.43 15.99
N LEU A 264 9.02 0.50 16.89
CA LEU A 264 8.83 -0.91 16.52
C LEU A 264 7.39 -1.11 16.09
N GLN A 265 7.21 -1.29 14.80
CA GLN A 265 5.91 -1.54 14.17
C GLN A 265 5.57 -3.03 14.22
N TYR A 266 4.26 -3.34 14.20
CA TYR A 266 3.72 -4.69 14.13
C TYR A 266 2.36 -4.71 13.46
N GLY A 267 2.01 -5.81 12.80
CA GLY A 267 0.68 -6.08 12.26
C GLY A 267 -0.17 -6.86 13.26
N ALA A 268 -1.44 -6.48 13.41
CA ALA A 268 -2.47 -7.17 14.18
C ALA A 268 -3.87 -6.76 13.70
N PRO A 269 -4.95 -7.51 14.02
CA PRO A 269 -5.00 -8.79 14.74
C PRO A 269 -4.86 -10.01 13.83
N GLY A 270 -4.91 -9.88 12.52
CA GLY A 270 -4.81 -10.93 11.52
C GLY A 270 -5.32 -10.44 10.17
N THR A 271 -4.71 -10.92 9.10
CA THR A 271 -4.90 -10.42 7.74
C THR A 271 -6.23 -10.80 7.10
N GLU A 272 -6.90 -11.83 7.59
CA GLU A 272 -8.16 -12.37 7.07
C GLU A 272 -9.40 -11.54 7.43
N HIS A 273 -9.21 -10.40 8.09
CA HIS A 273 -10.29 -9.49 8.47
C HIS A 273 -10.05 -8.07 7.95
N ASN A 274 -11.14 -7.33 7.79
CA ASN A 274 -11.10 -5.94 7.32
C ASN A 274 -10.32 -4.98 8.23
N VAL A 275 -10.02 -5.39 9.45
CA VAL A 275 -9.44 -4.56 10.51
C VAL A 275 -7.94 -4.73 10.68
N TYR A 276 -7.29 -5.50 9.82
CA TYR A 276 -5.85 -5.69 9.88
C TYR A 276 -5.11 -4.35 9.80
N ALA A 277 -4.29 -4.07 10.79
CA ALA A 277 -3.71 -2.76 11.03
C ALA A 277 -2.22 -2.82 11.41
N THR A 278 -1.56 -1.70 11.32
CA THR A 278 -0.19 -1.51 11.85
C THR A 278 -0.25 -0.70 13.13
N GLY A 279 0.32 -1.24 14.21
CA GLY A 279 0.59 -0.52 15.45
C GLY A 279 2.06 -0.23 15.65
N THR A 280 2.41 0.51 16.70
CA THR A 280 3.79 0.78 17.06
C THR A 280 3.98 0.88 18.57
N TYR A 281 5.13 0.43 19.01
CA TYR A 281 5.69 0.72 20.33
C TYR A 281 6.92 1.60 20.17
N VAL A 282 7.21 2.45 21.13
CA VAL A 282 8.28 3.46 21.05
C VAL A 282 9.29 3.27 22.16
N SER A 283 10.58 3.43 21.85
CA SER A 283 11.69 3.35 22.81
C SER A 283 12.77 4.37 22.50
N SER A 284 13.64 4.63 23.48
CA SER A 284 14.93 5.33 23.30
C SER A 284 16.08 4.38 22.91
N ASN A 285 15.84 3.07 22.90
CA ASN A 285 16.84 2.06 22.57
C ASN A 285 16.28 1.01 21.58
N PRO A 286 17.10 0.50 20.66
CA PRO A 286 16.64 -0.43 19.63
C PRO A 286 16.14 -1.78 20.18
N LEU A 287 16.55 -2.19 21.36
CA LEU A 287 16.11 -3.41 22.06
C LEU A 287 15.26 -3.11 23.31
N GLY A 288 14.62 -1.94 23.37
CA GLY A 288 13.73 -1.55 24.46
C GLY A 288 14.40 -1.07 25.75
N PRO A 289 13.61 -0.90 26.83
CA PRO A 289 12.17 -1.24 26.90
C PRO A 289 11.30 -0.39 25.97
N PHE A 290 10.23 -1.00 25.44
CA PHE A 290 9.28 -0.36 24.55
C PHE A 290 7.99 0.02 25.29
N GLU A 291 7.46 1.20 24.99
CA GLU A 291 6.19 1.71 25.49
C GLU A 291 5.14 1.73 24.38
N TYR A 292 3.93 1.29 24.70
CA TYR A 292 2.81 1.33 23.76
C TYR A 292 2.47 2.76 23.36
N ALA A 293 2.36 3.04 22.07
CA ALA A 293 1.96 4.35 21.58
C ALA A 293 0.46 4.57 21.76
N PRO A 294 0.00 5.57 22.54
CA PRO A 294 -1.43 5.75 22.85
C PRO A 294 -2.28 6.12 21.62
N TYR A 295 -1.65 6.51 20.52
CA TYR A 295 -2.28 6.86 19.25
C TYR A 295 -2.44 5.67 18.28
N ASN A 296 -2.12 4.46 18.73
CA ASN A 296 -2.32 3.24 17.94
C ASN A 296 -3.82 3.00 17.61
N PRO A 297 -4.07 2.30 16.48
CA PRO A 297 -3.14 1.88 15.45
C PRO A 297 -2.63 3.08 14.64
N VAL A 298 -1.42 2.99 14.06
CA VAL A 298 -0.86 4.08 13.23
C VAL A 298 -1.32 3.99 11.78
N GLY A 299 -1.49 2.78 11.25
CA GLY A 299 -2.03 2.50 9.93
C GLY A 299 -3.29 1.65 10.04
N TYR A 300 -4.47 2.20 9.69
CA TYR A 300 -5.76 1.54 9.85
C TYR A 300 -6.71 1.87 8.71
N LYS A 301 -7.16 0.84 7.99
CA LYS A 301 -8.06 0.97 6.84
C LYS A 301 -9.12 -0.11 6.83
N PRO A 302 -10.15 -0.02 7.70
CA PRO A 302 -11.17 -1.05 7.83
C PRO A 302 -12.30 -0.97 6.81
N GLY A 303 -12.37 0.11 6.03
CA GLY A 303 -13.43 0.38 5.07
C GLY A 303 -12.93 0.93 3.73
N GLY A 304 -13.85 1.24 2.83
CA GLY A 304 -13.58 1.63 1.45
C GLY A 304 -13.59 0.44 0.50
N PHE A 305 -12.89 0.52 -0.63
CA PHE A 305 -12.81 -0.52 -1.65
C PHE A 305 -12.02 -1.76 -1.16
N VAL A 306 -10.77 -1.55 -0.75
CA VAL A 306 -9.94 -2.61 -0.15
C VAL A 306 -9.67 -2.31 1.31
N HIS A 307 -9.55 -3.34 2.12
CA HIS A 307 -9.43 -3.26 3.56
C HIS A 307 -8.08 -3.79 4.03
N GLY A 308 -7.55 -3.23 5.12
CA GLY A 308 -6.31 -3.67 5.73
C GLY A 308 -5.14 -2.74 5.41
N ALA A 309 -4.32 -2.48 6.43
CA ALA A 309 -3.11 -1.68 6.34
C ALA A 309 -1.95 -2.29 7.16
N GLY A 310 -2.12 -3.54 7.63
CA GLY A 310 -1.14 -4.24 8.45
C GLY A 310 0.00 -4.82 7.64
N HIS A 311 1.02 -5.25 8.35
CA HIS A 311 2.22 -5.95 7.89
C HIS A 311 2.83 -5.34 6.62
N GLY A 312 3.46 -4.20 6.77
CA GLY A 312 4.25 -3.53 5.77
C GLY A 312 5.41 -2.79 6.44
N ASN A 313 6.14 -2.02 5.67
CA ASN A 313 7.25 -1.25 6.19
C ASN A 313 7.06 0.25 6.02
N THR A 314 7.75 1.02 6.87
CA THR A 314 7.87 2.47 6.73
C THR A 314 9.24 2.81 6.14
N PHE A 315 9.25 3.64 5.11
CA PHE A 315 10.47 4.06 4.41
C PHE A 315 10.38 5.53 3.96
N GLN A 316 11.50 6.09 3.53
CA GLN A 316 11.55 7.43 2.93
C GLN A 316 11.79 7.36 1.41
N ASP A 317 11.10 8.25 0.68
CA ASP A 317 11.42 8.49 -0.73
C ASP A 317 12.68 9.36 -0.89
N GLU A 318 13.06 9.64 -2.13
CA GLU A 318 14.23 10.45 -2.45
C GLU A 318 14.12 11.92 -1.99
N TYR A 319 12.89 12.40 -1.76
CA TYR A 319 12.60 13.75 -1.29
C TYR A 319 12.52 13.85 0.23
N GLY A 320 12.64 12.72 0.94
CA GLY A 320 12.51 12.63 2.39
C GLY A 320 11.06 12.53 2.89
N ASN A 321 10.09 12.27 2.02
CA ASN A 321 8.71 11.99 2.43
C ASN A 321 8.63 10.58 3.01
N TRP A 322 7.83 10.43 4.07
CA TRP A 322 7.58 9.13 4.66
C TRP A 322 6.42 8.41 3.98
N TRP A 323 6.60 7.12 3.81
CA TRP A 323 5.63 6.20 3.24
C TRP A 323 5.49 4.96 4.12
N ASN A 324 4.29 4.39 4.13
CA ASN A 324 4.04 3.08 4.71
C ASN A 324 3.41 2.18 3.65
N THR A 325 3.87 0.94 3.59
CA THR A 325 3.24 -0.11 2.79
C THR A 325 2.22 -0.86 3.64
N GLY A 326 1.25 -1.49 3.03
CA GLY A 326 0.28 -2.31 3.72
C GLY A 326 -0.24 -3.44 2.85
N THR A 327 -0.94 -4.37 3.49
CA THR A 327 -1.46 -5.60 2.90
C THR A 327 -2.99 -5.57 2.82
N PRO A 328 -3.62 -4.93 1.81
CA PRO A 328 -5.06 -4.99 1.64
C PRO A 328 -5.54 -6.40 1.31
N TRP A 329 -6.59 -6.82 2.02
CA TRP A 329 -7.23 -8.11 1.83
C TRP A 329 -8.23 -8.07 0.68
N VAL A 330 -8.13 -9.01 -0.24
CA VAL A 330 -9.08 -9.25 -1.33
C VAL A 330 -9.97 -10.45 -0.99
N GLY A 331 -9.37 -11.61 -0.65
CA GLY A 331 -10.07 -12.79 -0.14
C GLY A 331 -11.14 -13.33 -1.09
N LEU A 332 -10.90 -13.28 -2.41
CA LEU A 332 -11.84 -13.77 -3.42
C LEU A 332 -11.56 -15.23 -3.78
N ASN A 333 -10.35 -15.54 -4.25
CA ASN A 333 -9.96 -16.88 -4.69
C ASN A 333 -9.40 -17.71 -3.53
N TRP A 334 -8.77 -17.06 -2.58
CA TRP A 334 -8.22 -17.66 -1.38
C TRP A 334 -8.35 -16.71 -0.18
N ASN A 335 -8.54 -17.25 1.02
CA ASN A 335 -8.71 -16.41 2.22
C ASN A 335 -7.54 -15.46 2.48
N PHE A 336 -6.33 -15.87 2.13
CA PHE A 336 -5.13 -15.04 2.23
C PHE A 336 -4.75 -14.34 0.91
N GLU A 337 -5.66 -14.20 -0.03
CA GLU A 337 -5.44 -13.40 -1.23
C GLU A 337 -5.44 -11.92 -0.87
N ARG A 338 -4.32 -11.27 -1.16
CA ARG A 338 -4.04 -9.88 -0.79
C ARG A 338 -3.43 -9.11 -1.96
N ARG A 339 -3.36 -7.80 -1.82
CA ARG A 339 -2.63 -6.89 -2.70
C ARG A 339 -1.72 -6.01 -1.85
N ILE A 340 -0.99 -5.10 -2.46
CA ILE A 340 -0.23 -4.09 -1.73
C ILE A 340 -0.88 -2.71 -1.86
N ALA A 341 -0.71 -1.92 -0.82
CA ALA A 341 -1.05 -0.51 -0.83
C ALA A 341 0.15 0.34 -0.41
N LEU A 342 0.15 1.57 -0.91
CA LEU A 342 1.11 2.61 -0.56
C LEU A 342 0.36 3.76 0.09
N PHE A 343 0.74 4.10 1.31
CA PHE A 343 0.12 5.16 2.11
C PHE A 343 1.15 6.22 2.48
N PRO A 344 0.82 7.51 2.39
CA PRO A 344 1.64 8.56 2.97
C PRO A 344 1.72 8.40 4.49
N ALA A 345 2.90 8.57 5.05
CA ALA A 345 3.14 8.53 6.50
C ALA A 345 3.77 9.83 6.99
N ALA A 346 3.67 10.11 8.28
CA ALA A 346 4.23 11.31 8.88
C ALA A 346 4.61 11.07 10.34
N PHE A 347 5.56 11.88 10.81
CA PHE A 347 5.88 12.05 12.21
C PHE A 347 5.62 13.51 12.60
N SER A 348 4.81 13.72 13.61
CA SER A 348 4.56 15.07 14.15
C SER A 348 5.70 15.53 15.07
N ASP A 349 5.72 16.83 15.38
CA ASP A 349 6.77 17.43 16.23
C ASP A 349 6.84 16.82 17.62
N ASP A 350 5.74 16.29 18.14
CA ASP A 350 5.69 15.58 19.42
C ASP A 350 5.99 14.06 19.30
N GLY A 351 6.37 13.60 18.11
CA GLY A 351 6.80 12.24 17.84
C GLY A 351 5.65 11.24 17.62
N GLN A 352 4.43 11.70 17.38
CA GLN A 352 3.36 10.82 16.97
C GLN A 352 3.58 10.37 15.51
N MET A 353 3.68 9.07 15.30
CA MET A 353 3.64 8.46 13.96
C MET A 353 2.20 8.34 13.47
N SER A 354 1.97 8.59 12.20
CA SER A 354 0.66 8.40 11.57
C SER A 354 0.80 7.94 10.12
N VAL A 355 -0.19 7.19 9.64
CA VAL A 355 -0.32 6.72 8.26
C VAL A 355 -1.66 7.22 7.72
N ASN A 356 -1.64 7.98 6.64
CA ASN A 356 -2.84 8.55 6.07
C ASN A 356 -3.57 7.54 5.20
N THR A 357 -4.70 7.03 5.68
CA THR A 357 -5.58 6.09 4.95
C THR A 357 -6.88 6.73 4.45
N ARG A 358 -7.03 8.04 4.63
CA ARG A 358 -8.18 8.79 4.15
C ARG A 358 -8.22 8.82 2.63
N PHE A 359 -9.30 8.35 2.03
CA PHE A 359 -9.44 8.16 0.58
C PHE A 359 -8.31 7.36 -0.07
N ALA A 360 -7.64 6.48 0.67
CA ALA A 360 -6.44 5.78 0.20
C ALA A 360 -6.67 4.89 -1.04
N ASP A 361 -7.93 4.55 -1.37
CA ASP A 361 -8.31 3.84 -2.60
C ASP A 361 -8.57 4.77 -3.79
N PHE A 362 -8.55 6.08 -3.57
CA PHE A 362 -8.77 7.09 -4.61
C PHE A 362 -7.43 7.57 -5.15
N PRO A 363 -7.41 8.26 -6.31
CA PRO A 363 -6.17 8.77 -6.86
C PRO A 363 -5.47 9.78 -5.95
N HIS A 364 -4.17 9.59 -5.74
CA HIS A 364 -3.28 10.50 -5.03
C HIS A 364 -2.15 10.94 -5.93
N TYR A 365 -1.70 12.19 -5.77
CA TYR A 365 -0.49 12.66 -6.43
C TYR A 365 0.75 11.94 -5.88
N MET A 366 1.63 11.51 -6.77
CA MET A 366 2.99 11.12 -6.39
C MET A 366 3.84 12.39 -6.28
N PRO A 367 4.36 12.72 -5.09
CA PRO A 367 5.15 13.94 -4.91
C PRO A 367 6.50 13.83 -5.62
N THR A 368 6.97 14.96 -6.14
CA THR A 368 8.31 15.14 -6.73
C THR A 368 9.14 16.13 -5.90
N THR A 369 8.68 16.46 -4.71
CA THR A 369 9.34 17.32 -3.72
C THR A 369 8.90 16.90 -2.32
N ARG A 370 9.56 17.46 -1.30
CA ARG A 370 9.10 17.27 0.08
C ARG A 370 7.72 17.89 0.28
N ILE A 371 6.80 17.14 0.88
CA ILE A 371 5.45 17.58 1.22
C ILE A 371 5.40 18.06 2.68
N ALA A 372 4.56 19.06 2.93
CA ALA A 372 4.31 19.56 4.29
C ALA A 372 3.16 18.80 4.98
N ASP A 373 2.20 18.32 4.19
CA ASP A 373 0.99 17.63 4.67
C ASP A 373 0.60 16.49 3.73
N SER A 374 0.42 15.31 4.29
CA SER A 374 0.04 14.09 3.56
C SER A 374 -1.38 14.17 2.96
N GLU A 375 -2.29 14.95 3.56
CA GLU A 375 -3.64 15.13 3.01
C GLU A 375 -3.64 15.91 1.68
N SER A 376 -2.60 16.71 1.43
CA SER A 376 -2.43 17.46 0.17
C SER A 376 -2.19 16.56 -1.05
N LEU A 377 -1.86 15.29 -0.85
CA LEU A 377 -1.67 14.33 -1.93
C LEU A 377 -2.99 13.83 -2.52
N PHE A 378 -4.10 13.89 -1.78
CA PHE A 378 -5.39 13.53 -2.32
C PHE A 378 -5.78 14.48 -3.47
N THR A 379 -6.05 13.91 -4.65
CA THR A 379 -6.34 14.69 -5.87
C THR A 379 -7.67 15.43 -5.82
N GLY A 380 -8.59 15.02 -4.94
CA GLY A 380 -9.99 15.47 -4.97
C GLY A 380 -10.82 14.82 -6.09
N TRP A 381 -10.24 13.92 -6.91
CA TRP A 381 -10.98 13.20 -7.94
C TRP A 381 -11.87 12.14 -7.30
N MET A 382 -13.18 12.37 -7.38
CA MET A 382 -14.16 11.52 -6.74
C MET A 382 -14.53 10.32 -7.61
N LEU A 383 -15.03 9.27 -6.97
CA LEU A 383 -15.53 8.08 -7.65
C LEU A 383 -16.86 8.39 -8.34
N LEU A 384 -16.89 8.31 -9.66
CA LEU A 384 -18.03 8.62 -10.52
C LEU A 384 -18.88 7.38 -10.86
N SER A 385 -18.31 6.18 -10.69
CA SER A 385 -18.92 4.89 -11.09
C SER A 385 -19.72 4.21 -9.99
N TYR A 386 -19.67 4.67 -8.73
CA TYR A 386 -20.34 3.97 -7.62
C TYR A 386 -21.84 3.78 -7.86
N ARG A 387 -22.28 2.50 -7.82
CA ARG A 387 -23.67 2.06 -8.08
C ARG A 387 -24.29 2.60 -9.36
N LYS A 388 -23.46 2.90 -10.36
CA LYS A 388 -23.95 3.25 -11.69
C LYS A 388 -24.34 2.00 -12.47
N ARG A 389 -25.28 2.18 -13.41
CA ARG A 389 -25.74 1.08 -14.26
C ARG A 389 -24.60 0.55 -15.12
N ALA A 390 -24.35 -0.74 -15.06
CA ALA A 390 -23.42 -1.43 -15.93
C ALA A 390 -24.14 -2.45 -16.82
N THR A 391 -23.64 -2.65 -18.04
CA THR A 391 -24.11 -3.63 -19.02
C THR A 391 -22.91 -4.30 -19.69
N ALA A 392 -23.04 -5.56 -20.08
CA ALA A 392 -21.98 -6.32 -20.74
C ALA A 392 -22.49 -7.03 -21.99
N SER A 393 -21.56 -7.39 -22.89
CA SER A 393 -21.85 -8.19 -24.09
C SER A 393 -22.31 -9.60 -23.76
N SER A 394 -21.81 -10.17 -22.66
CA SER A 394 -22.18 -11.50 -22.18
C SER A 394 -22.02 -11.61 -20.67
N VAL A 395 -22.63 -12.62 -20.06
CA VAL A 395 -22.61 -12.90 -18.62
C VAL A 395 -22.55 -14.40 -18.40
N LEU A 396 -21.69 -14.85 -17.51
CA LEU A 396 -21.64 -16.23 -17.03
C LEU A 396 -22.50 -16.38 -15.78
N GLY A 397 -23.63 -17.08 -15.89
CA GLY A 397 -24.50 -17.36 -14.74
C GLY A 397 -24.96 -16.09 -14.01
N GLU A 398 -24.72 -16.05 -12.71
CA GLU A 398 -25.14 -14.96 -11.81
C GLU A 398 -24.10 -13.86 -11.58
N PHE A 399 -22.95 -13.94 -12.27
CA PHE A 399 -21.89 -12.94 -12.16
C PHE A 399 -22.21 -11.66 -12.96
N LEU A 400 -23.09 -10.84 -12.40
CA LEU A 400 -23.76 -9.74 -13.09
C LEU A 400 -22.87 -8.50 -13.29
N PRO A 401 -23.04 -7.74 -14.39
CA PRO A 401 -22.31 -6.49 -14.63
C PRO A 401 -22.48 -5.44 -13.53
N ALA A 402 -23.56 -5.48 -12.75
CA ALA A 402 -23.80 -4.53 -11.65
C ALA A 402 -22.74 -4.60 -10.54
N HIS A 403 -22.06 -5.73 -10.39
CA HIS A 403 -21.01 -5.93 -9.40
C HIS A 403 -19.79 -5.04 -9.65
N VAL A 404 -19.52 -4.62 -10.87
CA VAL A 404 -18.30 -3.83 -11.18
C VAL A 404 -18.37 -2.37 -10.72
N THR A 405 -19.45 -1.96 -10.06
CA THR A 405 -19.64 -0.58 -9.56
C THR A 405 -20.06 -0.52 -8.10
N ASP A 406 -19.98 -1.63 -7.35
CA ASP A 406 -20.44 -1.70 -5.97
C ASP A 406 -19.35 -1.48 -4.91
N GLU A 407 -18.07 -1.30 -5.34
CA GLU A 407 -16.91 -1.09 -4.46
C GLU A 407 -16.66 -2.28 -3.53
N ASN A 408 -16.87 -3.49 -4.03
CA ASN A 408 -16.59 -4.72 -3.30
C ASN A 408 -15.71 -5.66 -4.15
N PRO A 409 -14.43 -5.83 -3.88
CA PRO A 409 -13.52 -6.64 -4.68
C PRO A 409 -13.87 -8.14 -4.72
N ARG A 410 -14.86 -8.59 -3.91
CA ARG A 410 -15.31 -10.00 -3.83
C ARG A 410 -16.59 -10.29 -4.59
N THR A 411 -17.23 -9.28 -5.15
CA THR A 411 -18.32 -9.42 -6.10
C THR A 411 -17.77 -9.15 -7.51
N ILE A 412 -18.19 -9.95 -8.50
CA ILE A 412 -17.53 -9.94 -9.80
C ILE A 412 -18.52 -10.03 -10.94
N TRP A 413 -18.18 -9.45 -12.08
CA TRP A 413 -18.73 -9.82 -13.37
C TRP A 413 -17.80 -10.82 -14.04
N VAL A 414 -18.38 -11.87 -14.63
CA VAL A 414 -17.66 -12.83 -15.47
C VAL A 414 -18.32 -12.89 -16.85
N ALA A 415 -17.53 -12.74 -17.90
CA ALA A 415 -18.01 -12.91 -19.27
C ALA A 415 -18.29 -14.39 -19.57
N ALA A 416 -19.27 -14.67 -20.42
CA ALA A 416 -19.55 -16.04 -20.86
C ALA A 416 -18.42 -16.66 -21.69
N SER A 417 -17.51 -15.84 -22.22
CA SER A 417 -16.36 -16.24 -23.01
C SER A 417 -15.16 -15.32 -22.71
N ASN A 418 -13.94 -15.88 -22.77
CA ASN A 418 -12.68 -15.14 -22.71
C ASN A 418 -12.15 -14.71 -24.10
N GLU A 419 -13.01 -14.78 -25.14
CA GLU A 419 -12.66 -14.36 -26.49
C GLU A 419 -12.54 -12.83 -26.58
N PRO A 420 -11.59 -12.29 -27.38
CA PRO A 420 -11.48 -10.87 -27.64
C PRO A 420 -12.79 -10.24 -28.12
N GLY A 421 -13.01 -8.97 -27.77
CA GLY A 421 -14.21 -8.22 -28.16
C GLY A 421 -15.35 -8.27 -27.15
N GLN A 422 -15.24 -9.00 -26.04
CA GLN A 422 -16.19 -8.86 -24.92
C GLN A 422 -16.15 -7.41 -24.39
N THR A 423 -17.32 -6.87 -24.04
CA THR A 423 -17.43 -5.49 -23.56
C THR A 423 -18.16 -5.39 -22.24
N LEU A 424 -17.74 -4.41 -21.43
CA LEU A 424 -18.40 -4.00 -20.19
C LEU A 424 -18.54 -2.48 -20.20
N THR A 425 -19.76 -1.97 -20.08
CA THR A 425 -20.08 -0.53 -20.18
C THR A 425 -20.73 -0.01 -18.93
N VAL A 426 -20.19 1.08 -18.37
CA VAL A 426 -20.76 1.83 -17.25
C VAL A 426 -21.40 3.13 -17.76
N ASP A 427 -22.67 3.37 -17.42
CA ASP A 427 -23.39 4.63 -17.66
C ASP A 427 -23.30 5.51 -16.40
N LEU A 428 -22.54 6.58 -16.44
CA LEU A 428 -22.36 7.52 -15.34
C LEU A 428 -23.60 8.39 -15.04
N GLY A 429 -24.70 8.18 -15.83
CA GLY A 429 -25.97 8.89 -15.70
C GLY A 429 -26.01 10.27 -16.38
N ALA A 430 -24.91 10.98 -16.39
CA ALA A 430 -24.74 12.28 -17.05
C ALA A 430 -23.30 12.42 -17.58
N ARG A 431 -23.06 13.43 -18.41
CA ARG A 431 -21.70 13.81 -18.78
C ARG A 431 -20.94 14.31 -17.56
N LYS A 432 -19.74 13.79 -17.34
CA LYS A 432 -18.84 14.12 -16.26
C LYS A 432 -17.42 14.33 -16.79
N THR A 433 -16.57 14.96 -16.02
CA THR A 433 -15.17 15.16 -16.35
C THR A 433 -14.36 13.98 -15.79
N LEU A 434 -13.92 13.08 -16.66
CA LEU A 434 -13.11 11.92 -16.31
C LEU A 434 -11.64 12.32 -16.19
N ARG A 435 -10.92 11.79 -15.21
CA ARG A 435 -9.50 12.08 -14.97
C ARG A 435 -8.65 10.81 -14.82
N ALA A 436 -9.23 9.73 -14.29
CA ALA A 436 -8.56 8.46 -14.17
C ALA A 436 -9.56 7.30 -14.22
N VAL A 437 -9.07 6.11 -14.59
CA VAL A 437 -9.83 4.85 -14.58
C VAL A 437 -8.97 3.75 -14.00
N GLN A 438 -9.55 2.90 -13.16
CA GLN A 438 -8.93 1.69 -12.65
C GLN A 438 -9.79 0.47 -13.00
N VAL A 439 -9.15 -0.58 -13.54
CA VAL A 439 -9.76 -1.87 -13.82
C VAL A 439 -9.15 -2.91 -12.87
N ASN A 440 -9.99 -3.58 -12.08
CA ASN A 440 -9.57 -4.59 -11.13
C ASN A 440 -10.06 -5.95 -11.59
N PHE A 441 -9.14 -6.83 -11.97
CA PHE A 441 -9.44 -8.19 -12.43
C PHE A 441 -9.57 -9.13 -11.23
N ALA A 442 -10.48 -10.10 -11.35
CA ALA A 442 -10.85 -11.00 -10.27
C ALA A 442 -10.12 -12.36 -10.31
N ASP A 443 -9.48 -12.70 -11.43
CA ASP A 443 -8.77 -13.99 -11.63
C ASP A 443 -9.65 -15.24 -11.36
N TYR A 444 -10.95 -15.17 -11.67
CA TYR A 444 -11.90 -16.22 -11.38
C TYR A 444 -11.52 -17.54 -12.06
N LEU A 445 -11.33 -18.61 -11.27
CA LEU A 445 -10.91 -19.93 -11.71
C LEU A 445 -9.75 -19.89 -12.72
N SER A 446 -8.76 -19.04 -12.46
CA SER A 446 -7.68 -18.79 -13.43
C SER A 446 -6.84 -20.03 -13.75
N GLY A 447 -6.66 -20.94 -12.80
CA GLY A 447 -5.87 -22.16 -12.97
C GLY A 447 -4.38 -21.92 -13.23
N ARG A 448 -3.87 -20.71 -12.90
CA ARG A 448 -2.49 -20.31 -13.18
C ARG A 448 -1.60 -20.44 -11.93
N PHE A 449 -0.37 -20.86 -12.16
CA PHE A 449 0.67 -20.97 -11.14
C PHE A 449 2.00 -20.54 -11.75
N GLY A 450 2.74 -19.66 -11.05
CA GLY A 450 3.99 -19.09 -11.54
C GLY A 450 3.79 -18.14 -12.71
N ASP A 451 4.80 -18.07 -13.57
CA ASP A 451 4.83 -17.23 -14.76
C ASP A 451 4.67 -18.03 -16.05
N ALA A 452 4.03 -17.44 -17.05
CA ALA A 452 3.95 -17.99 -18.39
C ALA A 452 3.81 -16.85 -19.42
N PRO A 453 4.28 -17.04 -20.67
CA PRO A 453 4.27 -15.99 -21.70
C PRO A 453 2.87 -15.51 -22.11
N ASP A 454 1.82 -16.25 -21.78
CA ASP A 454 0.43 -15.91 -22.02
C ASP A 454 -0.25 -15.25 -20.81
N ILE A 455 0.48 -14.97 -19.73
CA ILE A 455 -0.01 -14.21 -18.57
C ILE A 455 0.26 -12.73 -18.80
N TYR A 456 -0.70 -12.05 -19.42
CA TYR A 456 -0.70 -10.59 -19.60
C TYR A 456 -2.13 -10.07 -19.75
N THR A 457 -2.32 -8.76 -19.60
CA THR A 457 -3.60 -8.10 -19.84
C THR A 457 -3.54 -7.22 -21.08
N GLU A 458 -4.53 -7.36 -21.97
CA GLU A 458 -4.70 -6.50 -23.15
C GLU A 458 -6.16 -6.07 -23.25
N PHE A 459 -6.37 -4.76 -23.26
CA PHE A 459 -7.70 -4.17 -23.40
C PHE A 459 -7.62 -2.71 -23.80
N THR A 460 -8.74 -2.19 -24.26
CA THR A 460 -8.95 -0.77 -24.52
C THR A 460 -10.09 -0.25 -23.64
N LEU A 461 -9.89 0.91 -23.06
CA LEU A 461 -10.95 1.71 -22.47
C LEU A 461 -11.40 2.74 -23.49
N GLU A 462 -12.71 2.89 -23.60
CA GLU A 462 -13.33 3.84 -24.51
C GLU A 462 -14.31 4.74 -23.75
N SER A 463 -14.52 5.94 -24.23
CA SER A 463 -15.50 6.89 -23.72
C SER A 463 -16.50 7.31 -24.77
N SER A 464 -17.71 7.64 -24.32
CA SER A 464 -18.75 8.13 -25.21
C SER A 464 -19.64 9.18 -24.52
N PRO A 465 -20.05 10.24 -25.22
CA PRO A 465 -21.02 11.21 -24.70
C PRO A 465 -22.48 10.71 -24.82
N ASP A 466 -22.77 9.76 -25.71
CA ASP A 466 -24.13 9.37 -26.12
C ASP A 466 -24.37 7.84 -26.18
N GLY A 467 -23.34 7.03 -25.88
CA GLY A 467 -23.38 5.58 -25.97
C GLY A 467 -23.37 5.01 -27.39
N LYS A 468 -23.19 5.85 -28.39
CA LYS A 468 -23.19 5.48 -29.84
C LYS A 468 -21.84 5.74 -30.51
N ARG A 469 -21.25 6.90 -30.24
CA ARG A 469 -19.92 7.28 -30.77
C ARG A 469 -18.88 7.08 -29.69
N TRP A 470 -17.97 6.16 -29.95
CA TRP A 470 -16.91 5.77 -29.01
C TRP A 470 -15.57 6.32 -29.47
N GLN A 471 -14.77 6.75 -28.50
CA GLN A 471 -13.41 7.23 -28.71
C GLN A 471 -12.48 6.53 -27.71
N PRO A 472 -11.26 6.18 -28.12
CA PRO A 472 -10.26 5.63 -27.20
C PRO A 472 -10.04 6.55 -26.01
N LEU A 473 -9.98 6.00 -24.81
CA LEU A 473 -9.71 6.70 -23.57
C LEU A 473 -8.34 6.33 -23.01
N ALA A 474 -8.04 5.03 -22.98
CA ALA A 474 -6.76 4.45 -22.60
C ALA A 474 -6.64 3.04 -23.17
N THR A 475 -5.40 2.52 -23.24
CA THR A 475 -5.11 1.15 -23.66
C THR A 475 -3.90 0.63 -22.91
N THR A 476 -3.82 -0.69 -22.72
CA THR A 476 -2.61 -1.33 -22.17
C THR A 476 -1.39 -1.22 -23.08
N GLY A 477 -1.58 -0.84 -24.35
CA GLY A 477 -0.48 -0.73 -25.32
C GLY A 477 0.03 -2.08 -25.82
N PRO A 478 1.14 -2.08 -26.57
CA PRO A 478 1.72 -3.30 -27.15
C PRO A 478 2.55 -4.09 -26.13
N GLU A 479 2.81 -3.56 -24.96
CA GLU A 479 3.56 -4.24 -23.91
C GLU A 479 2.68 -5.32 -23.28
N ARG A 480 3.12 -6.56 -23.39
CA ARG A 480 2.46 -7.71 -22.75
C ARG A 480 2.80 -7.77 -21.26
N ARG A 481 2.37 -6.74 -20.53
CA ARG A 481 2.49 -6.68 -19.08
C ARG A 481 1.18 -7.15 -18.46
N ASP A 482 1.29 -7.96 -17.41
CA ASP A 482 0.13 -8.33 -16.61
C ASP A 482 -0.21 -7.19 -15.63
N ARG A 483 -1.48 -6.78 -15.57
CA ARG A 483 -1.94 -5.63 -14.77
C ARG A 483 -3.27 -5.93 -14.09
N PRO A 484 -3.28 -6.76 -13.05
CA PRO A 484 -4.52 -7.15 -12.38
C PRO A 484 -5.25 -5.99 -11.69
N ASN A 485 -4.56 -4.88 -11.41
CA ASN A 485 -5.14 -3.66 -10.87
C ASN A 485 -4.71 -2.46 -11.75
N ALA A 486 -5.08 -2.50 -13.04
CA ALA A 486 -4.63 -1.55 -14.05
C ALA A 486 -5.17 -0.14 -13.79
N TYR A 487 -4.29 0.80 -13.48
CA TYR A 487 -4.64 2.21 -13.25
C TYR A 487 -4.16 3.11 -14.39
N PHE A 488 -5.04 3.99 -14.89
CA PHE A 488 -4.76 4.95 -15.95
C PHE A 488 -5.13 6.35 -15.50
N GLN A 489 -4.14 7.19 -15.30
CA GLN A 489 -4.34 8.63 -15.27
C GLN A 489 -4.50 9.12 -16.72
N LEU A 490 -5.55 9.85 -17.00
CA LEU A 490 -5.77 10.42 -18.34
C LEU A 490 -4.82 11.60 -18.57
N PRO A 491 -4.22 11.71 -19.78
CA PRO A 491 -3.31 12.82 -20.11
C PRO A 491 -3.98 14.19 -20.00
N SER A 492 -5.28 14.25 -20.25
CA SER A 492 -6.14 15.44 -20.08
C SER A 492 -7.53 15.00 -19.65
N PRO A 493 -8.28 15.88 -18.97
CA PRO A 493 -9.67 15.59 -18.61
C PRO A 493 -10.55 15.33 -19.85
N VAL A 494 -11.41 14.30 -19.77
CA VAL A 494 -12.30 13.90 -20.87
C VAL A 494 -13.76 14.03 -20.43
N SER A 495 -14.60 14.73 -21.23
CA SER A 495 -16.02 14.85 -20.96
C SER A 495 -16.81 13.71 -21.58
N ALA A 496 -17.35 12.79 -20.75
CA ALA A 496 -18.11 11.65 -21.22
C ALA A 496 -19.22 11.26 -20.22
N ARG A 497 -20.21 10.50 -20.72
CA ARG A 497 -21.24 9.87 -19.90
C ARG A 497 -21.01 8.36 -19.75
N TYR A 498 -20.44 7.72 -20.77
CA TYR A 498 -20.22 6.28 -20.79
C TYR A 498 -18.72 5.97 -20.80
N VAL A 499 -18.33 4.95 -20.06
CA VAL A 499 -17.00 4.33 -20.11
C VAL A 499 -17.18 2.86 -20.45
N ARG A 500 -16.44 2.36 -21.45
CA ARG A 500 -16.50 0.98 -21.91
C ARG A 500 -15.12 0.33 -21.85
N TYR A 501 -15.07 -0.83 -21.26
CA TYR A 501 -13.97 -1.79 -21.37
C TYR A 501 -14.20 -2.66 -22.61
N VAL A 502 -13.18 -2.82 -23.44
CA VAL A 502 -13.17 -3.72 -24.60
C VAL A 502 -12.02 -4.71 -24.43
N HIS A 503 -12.36 -5.96 -24.32
CA HIS A 503 -11.42 -7.04 -24.02
C HIS A 503 -10.53 -7.40 -25.22
N GLY A 504 -9.24 -7.59 -24.96
CA GLY A 504 -8.27 -8.18 -25.86
C GLY A 504 -7.77 -9.53 -25.32
N HIS A 505 -7.17 -9.52 -24.11
CA HIS A 505 -6.62 -10.72 -23.49
C HIS A 505 -6.49 -10.60 -21.96
N VAL A 506 -6.66 -11.71 -21.26
CA VAL A 506 -6.22 -11.94 -19.89
C VAL A 506 -5.60 -13.32 -19.77
N GLY A 507 -4.58 -13.46 -18.94
CA GLY A 507 -3.89 -14.74 -18.70
C GLY A 507 -4.74 -15.79 -17.96
N ALA A 508 -5.84 -15.40 -17.33
CA ALA A 508 -6.76 -16.29 -16.62
C ALA A 508 -7.66 -17.08 -17.59
N ALA A 509 -8.24 -18.20 -17.12
CA ALA A 509 -9.18 -19.01 -17.91
C ALA A 509 -10.47 -18.25 -18.25
N HIS A 510 -10.88 -17.32 -17.40
CA HIS A 510 -12.09 -16.52 -17.54
C HIS A 510 -11.77 -15.02 -17.52
N LEU A 511 -12.46 -14.26 -18.37
CA LEU A 511 -12.51 -12.80 -18.20
C LEU A 511 -13.42 -12.48 -17.03
N ALA A 512 -12.84 -12.01 -15.94
CA ALA A 512 -13.56 -11.62 -14.73
C ALA A 512 -13.04 -10.27 -14.21
N ILE A 513 -13.97 -9.36 -13.92
CA ILE A 513 -13.68 -8.02 -13.39
C ILE A 513 -14.46 -7.83 -12.09
N SER A 514 -13.78 -7.45 -11.00
CA SER A 514 -14.45 -7.04 -9.78
C SER A 514 -14.96 -5.61 -9.88
N ASP A 515 -14.13 -4.68 -10.35
CA ASP A 515 -14.48 -3.27 -10.37
C ASP A 515 -13.91 -2.53 -11.58
N LEU A 516 -14.78 -1.67 -12.15
CA LEU A 516 -14.42 -0.65 -13.14
C LEU A 516 -14.65 0.72 -12.49
N ARG A 517 -13.59 1.26 -11.89
CA ARG A 517 -13.61 2.48 -11.12
C ARG A 517 -13.25 3.68 -11.98
N VAL A 518 -14.15 4.65 -12.07
CA VAL A 518 -13.97 5.88 -12.86
C VAL A 518 -13.87 7.06 -11.91
N PHE A 519 -12.79 7.83 -12.01
CA PHE A 519 -12.52 8.97 -11.13
C PHE A 519 -12.52 10.30 -11.89
N GLY A 520 -12.99 11.35 -11.22
CA GLY A 520 -13.01 12.70 -11.80
C GLY A 520 -13.93 13.66 -11.06
N ASP A 521 -14.58 14.55 -11.82
CA ASP A 521 -15.43 15.62 -11.29
C ASP A 521 -16.83 15.51 -11.90
N ALA A 522 -17.85 15.45 -11.07
CA ALA A 522 -19.25 15.42 -11.53
C ALA A 522 -19.83 16.81 -11.84
N GLY A 523 -19.14 17.90 -11.46
CA GLY A 523 -19.50 19.29 -11.77
C GLY A 523 -20.59 19.89 -10.87
N GLY A 524 -21.02 19.17 -9.82
CA GLY A 524 -21.96 19.68 -8.82
C GLY A 524 -21.27 20.18 -7.54
N SER A 525 -22.07 20.61 -6.57
CA SER A 525 -21.57 21.01 -5.26
C SER A 525 -21.30 19.79 -4.37
N ALA A 526 -20.24 19.88 -3.56
CA ALA A 526 -19.98 18.90 -2.51
C ALA A 526 -21.19 18.76 -1.57
N PRO A 527 -21.37 17.59 -0.91
CA PRO A 527 -22.45 17.41 0.05
C PRO A 527 -22.30 18.36 1.24
N GLY A 528 -23.42 18.65 1.91
CA GLY A 528 -23.42 19.47 3.11
C GLY A 528 -22.67 18.82 4.26
N THR A 529 -22.22 19.63 5.22
CA THR A 529 -21.57 19.16 6.44
C THR A 529 -22.52 18.31 7.27
N PRO A 530 -22.11 17.10 7.76
CA PRO A 530 -22.93 16.30 8.66
C PRO A 530 -23.35 17.08 9.91
N ALA A 531 -24.63 16.97 10.30
CA ALA A 531 -25.16 17.60 11.50
C ALA A 531 -25.38 16.56 12.61
N ASN A 532 -25.48 17.02 13.85
CA ASN A 532 -25.74 16.20 15.04
C ASN A 532 -24.73 15.06 15.21
N VAL A 533 -23.47 15.32 14.91
CA VAL A 533 -22.40 14.34 15.13
C VAL A 533 -22.23 14.14 16.64
N LYS A 534 -22.39 12.91 17.08
CA LYS A 534 -22.23 12.49 18.49
C LYS A 534 -21.25 11.35 18.56
N ALA A 535 -20.43 11.35 19.60
CA ALA A 535 -19.51 10.27 19.93
C ALA A 535 -19.77 9.84 21.38
N VAL A 536 -20.16 8.59 21.58
CA VAL A 536 -20.54 8.06 22.90
C VAL A 536 -19.68 6.84 23.19
N ARG A 537 -18.85 6.92 24.25
CA ARG A 537 -18.04 5.79 24.71
C ARG A 537 -18.94 4.73 25.32
N ALA A 538 -18.77 3.48 24.95
CA ALA A 538 -19.50 2.36 25.54
C ALA A 538 -18.96 2.00 26.93
N GLU A 539 -19.65 1.12 27.65
CA GLU A 539 -19.17 0.53 28.90
C GLU A 539 -17.84 -0.21 28.68
N ASP A 540 -17.76 -1.01 27.61
CA ASP A 540 -16.46 -1.46 27.09
C ASP A 540 -15.72 -0.28 26.46
N GLN A 541 -14.77 0.28 27.21
CA GLN A 541 -14.01 1.45 26.78
C GLN A 541 -13.21 1.27 25.49
N ARG A 542 -13.12 0.07 24.94
CA ARG A 542 -12.52 -0.20 23.64
C ARG A 542 -13.45 0.16 22.48
N THR A 543 -14.70 0.56 22.79
CA THR A 543 -15.74 0.85 21.81
C THR A 543 -16.31 2.26 21.98
N MET A 544 -16.55 2.95 20.88
CA MET A 544 -17.23 4.24 20.82
C MET A 544 -18.22 4.23 19.65
N THR A 545 -19.48 4.54 19.90
CA THR A 545 -20.45 4.73 18.84
C THR A 545 -20.42 6.17 18.34
N VAL A 546 -20.13 6.36 17.06
CA VAL A 546 -20.23 7.65 16.38
C VAL A 546 -21.49 7.65 15.52
N SER A 547 -22.34 8.67 15.68
CA SER A 547 -23.59 8.81 14.94
C SER A 547 -23.75 10.23 14.41
N TRP A 548 -24.49 10.37 13.29
CA TRP A 548 -24.72 11.65 12.63
C TRP A 548 -26.05 11.66 11.88
N ARG A 549 -26.50 12.85 11.50
CA ARG A 549 -27.68 12.99 10.65
C ARG A 549 -27.33 12.72 9.19
N ARG A 550 -28.16 11.94 8.49
CA ARG A 550 -28.01 11.68 7.05
C ARG A 550 -27.90 12.98 6.24
N VAL A 551 -26.90 13.03 5.38
CA VAL A 551 -26.68 14.17 4.47
C VAL A 551 -27.30 13.83 3.12
N PRO A 552 -28.22 14.67 2.59
CA PRO A 552 -28.78 14.48 1.25
C PRO A 552 -27.69 14.48 0.18
N GLY A 553 -27.77 13.53 -0.75
CA GLY A 553 -26.82 13.41 -1.84
C GLY A 553 -25.44 12.83 -1.48
N ALA A 554 -25.18 12.55 -0.20
CA ALA A 554 -23.98 11.83 0.19
C ALA A 554 -24.02 10.37 -0.31
N VAL A 555 -22.88 9.90 -0.78
CA VAL A 555 -22.63 8.51 -1.20
C VAL A 555 -21.98 7.72 -0.06
N GLY A 556 -21.22 8.39 0.77
CA GLY A 556 -20.56 7.80 1.93
C GLY A 556 -20.09 8.84 2.93
N TYR A 557 -19.44 8.35 3.96
CA TYR A 557 -18.89 9.14 5.06
C TYR A 557 -17.50 8.62 5.43
N ASN A 558 -16.58 9.53 5.77
CA ASN A 558 -15.38 9.21 6.51
C ASN A 558 -15.61 9.56 7.97
N VAL A 559 -15.60 8.55 8.82
CA VAL A 559 -15.58 8.70 10.27
C VAL A 559 -14.14 8.77 10.69
N ARG A 560 -13.73 9.90 11.24
CA ARG A 560 -12.33 10.16 11.63
C ARG A 560 -12.24 10.26 13.15
N TRP A 561 -11.13 9.78 13.72
CA TRP A 561 -10.86 9.91 15.14
C TRP A 561 -9.36 9.93 15.44
N GLY A 562 -9.04 10.34 16.66
CA GLY A 562 -7.68 10.44 17.15
C GLY A 562 -7.64 10.87 18.61
N ILE A 563 -6.46 10.93 19.17
CA ILE A 563 -6.24 11.30 20.59
C ILE A 563 -6.09 12.81 20.82
N LYS A 564 -6.18 13.61 19.76
CA LYS A 564 -6.15 15.08 19.80
C LYS A 564 -7.24 15.66 18.89
N PRO A 565 -7.90 16.77 19.28
CA PRO A 565 -9.01 17.32 18.51
C PRO A 565 -8.60 17.86 17.14
N ASP A 566 -7.36 18.31 16.99
CA ASP A 566 -6.75 18.81 15.76
C ASP A 566 -6.04 17.73 14.93
N ARG A 567 -6.02 16.47 15.40
CA ARG A 567 -5.33 15.34 14.76
C ARG A 567 -6.18 14.08 14.77
N LEU A 568 -7.21 14.04 13.91
CA LEU A 568 -8.05 12.86 13.70
C LEU A 568 -7.43 12.00 12.57
N ASN A 569 -6.30 11.35 12.88
CA ASN A 569 -5.46 10.66 11.91
C ASN A 569 -6.04 9.31 11.44
N LEU A 570 -6.93 8.70 12.23
CA LEU A 570 -7.58 7.43 11.90
C LEU A 570 -8.85 7.68 11.10
N CYS A 571 -9.14 6.80 10.15
CA CYS A 571 -10.27 6.95 9.24
C CYS A 571 -10.97 5.61 8.98
N TYR A 572 -12.30 5.59 9.10
CA TYR A 572 -13.14 4.51 8.60
C TYR A 572 -14.08 5.07 7.54
N GLN A 573 -13.86 4.71 6.29
CA GLN A 573 -14.74 5.07 5.18
C GLN A 573 -15.91 4.09 5.11
N VAL A 574 -17.14 4.61 5.14
CA VAL A 574 -18.37 3.83 5.03
C VAL A 574 -19.27 4.39 3.93
N PHE A 575 -19.90 3.49 3.17
CA PHE A 575 -20.93 3.89 2.21
C PHE A 575 -22.32 4.01 2.90
N THR A 576 -23.24 4.75 2.28
CA THR A 576 -24.53 5.12 2.89
C THR A 576 -25.46 3.94 3.16
N ASP A 577 -25.24 2.79 2.60
CA ASP A 577 -25.97 1.55 2.88
C ASP A 577 -25.69 0.98 4.28
N ARG A 578 -24.55 1.31 4.88
CA ARG A 578 -24.22 0.99 6.28
C ARG A 578 -24.91 1.89 7.31
N GLY A 579 -25.70 2.88 6.87
CA GLY A 579 -26.45 3.77 7.76
C GLY A 579 -25.68 5.04 8.16
N THR A 580 -26.01 5.58 9.33
CA THR A 580 -25.47 6.83 9.89
C THR A 580 -25.01 6.67 11.34
N SER A 581 -24.55 5.49 11.68
CA SER A 581 -23.95 5.15 12.97
C SER A 581 -22.87 4.11 12.74
N LEU A 582 -21.78 4.22 13.48
CA LEU A 582 -20.63 3.31 13.40
C LEU A 582 -20.07 3.06 14.80
N ASP A 583 -19.88 1.79 15.14
CA ASP A 583 -19.15 1.38 16.33
C ASP A 583 -17.65 1.30 16.00
N LEU A 584 -16.89 2.23 16.52
CA LEU A 584 -15.43 2.19 16.49
C LEU A 584 -14.95 1.31 17.65
N ARG A 585 -14.52 0.08 17.36
CA ARG A 585 -14.06 -0.90 18.35
C ARG A 585 -12.52 -0.96 18.48
N ALA A 586 -11.84 0.00 17.90
CA ALA A 586 -10.38 0.05 17.80
C ALA A 586 -9.73 0.94 18.89
N LEU A 587 -10.39 1.19 20.00
CA LEU A 587 -9.94 2.16 20.99
C LEU A 587 -9.17 1.50 22.12
N SER A 588 -8.31 2.25 22.81
CA SER A 588 -7.58 1.80 23.99
C SER A 588 -8.27 2.26 25.27
N VAL A 589 -8.29 1.39 26.29
CA VAL A 589 -8.80 1.72 27.64
C VAL A 589 -7.98 2.85 28.26
N GLY A 590 -8.65 3.80 28.89
CA GLY A 590 -7.99 4.93 29.58
C GLY A 590 -7.41 6.01 28.66
N VAL A 591 -7.67 5.92 27.34
CA VAL A 591 -7.26 6.95 26.36
C VAL A 591 -8.48 7.76 25.93
N ASP A 592 -8.36 9.08 25.94
CA ASP A 592 -9.39 10.00 25.43
C ASP A 592 -9.33 10.06 23.90
N TYR A 593 -10.51 10.02 23.25
CA TYR A 593 -10.62 10.11 21.81
C TYR A 593 -11.58 11.21 21.38
N TYR A 594 -11.19 11.89 20.32
CA TYR A 594 -12.01 12.86 19.59
C TYR A 594 -12.46 12.25 18.28
N ALA A 595 -13.63 12.59 17.81
CA ALA A 595 -14.19 12.07 16.56
C ALA A 595 -14.80 13.19 15.70
N GLY A 596 -14.91 12.94 14.42
CA GLY A 596 -15.57 13.79 13.45
C GLY A 596 -16.05 12.99 12.25
N VAL A 597 -16.96 13.57 11.48
CA VAL A 597 -17.54 12.94 10.29
C VAL A 597 -17.53 13.94 9.15
N GLU A 598 -17.05 13.52 7.99
CA GLU A 598 -17.23 14.23 6.73
C GLU A 598 -18.04 13.38 5.76
N ALA A 599 -18.90 14.01 4.97
CA ALA A 599 -19.68 13.35 3.93
C ALA A 599 -18.97 13.49 2.58
N PHE A 600 -19.08 12.49 1.70
CA PHE A 600 -18.57 12.59 0.35
C PHE A 600 -19.59 12.11 -0.70
N SER A 601 -19.43 12.60 -1.91
CA SER A 601 -20.19 12.20 -3.10
C SER A 601 -19.31 12.30 -4.34
N GLU A 602 -19.86 12.02 -5.50
CA GLU A 602 -19.18 12.25 -6.79
C GLU A 602 -18.85 13.73 -7.06
N ASN A 603 -19.36 14.67 -6.24
CA ASN A 603 -19.16 16.12 -6.34
C ASN A 603 -18.13 16.67 -5.33
N GLY A 604 -17.52 15.83 -4.53
CA GLY A 604 -16.52 16.25 -3.56
C GLY A 604 -16.81 15.82 -2.13
N VAL A 605 -16.10 16.44 -1.20
CA VAL A 605 -16.10 16.12 0.24
C VAL A 605 -16.56 17.34 1.03
N SER A 606 -17.40 17.12 2.04
CA SER A 606 -17.87 18.20 2.94
C SER A 606 -16.75 18.65 3.89
N VAL A 607 -17.00 19.76 4.58
CA VAL A 607 -16.24 20.12 5.77
C VAL A 607 -16.43 19.04 6.85
N LEU A 608 -15.38 18.75 7.61
CA LEU A 608 -15.42 17.83 8.74
C LEU A 608 -16.26 18.44 9.88
N ALA A 609 -17.26 17.69 10.36
CA ALA A 609 -18.04 18.05 11.55
C ALA A 609 -17.47 17.29 12.75
N HIS A 610 -16.99 18.02 13.74
CA HIS A 610 -16.53 17.42 15.00
C HIS A 610 -17.70 16.97 15.86
N ALA A 611 -17.55 15.85 16.57
CA ALA A 611 -18.56 15.35 17.49
C ALA A 611 -18.70 16.31 18.69
N SER A 612 -19.96 16.57 19.08
CA SER A 612 -20.28 17.24 20.33
C SER A 612 -20.18 16.24 21.49
N GLY A 613 -19.48 16.59 22.55
CA GLY A 613 -19.31 15.80 23.78
C GLY A 613 -17.85 15.84 24.24
N ARG A 614 -17.64 15.90 25.55
CA ARG A 614 -16.34 15.53 26.10
C ARG A 614 -16.20 14.01 26.04
N PRO A 615 -15.00 13.47 25.75
CA PRO A 615 -14.75 12.06 26.03
C PRO A 615 -15.14 11.78 27.47
N ALA A 616 -15.75 10.64 27.75
CA ALA A 616 -16.09 10.28 29.13
C ALA A 616 -14.81 10.31 29.98
N PRO A 617 -14.84 10.87 31.20
CA PRO A 617 -13.63 10.95 32.02
C PRO A 617 -13.05 9.55 32.24
N SER A 618 -11.74 9.46 32.15
CA SER A 618 -11.01 8.23 32.47
C SER A 618 -11.39 7.77 33.88
N PRO A 619 -11.62 6.49 34.14
CA PRO A 619 -11.80 5.99 35.51
C PRO A 619 -10.57 6.37 36.34
N PRO A 620 -10.75 6.62 37.65
CA PRO A 620 -9.63 6.94 38.51
C PRO A 620 -8.56 5.85 38.40
N LYS A 621 -7.30 6.26 38.28
CA LYS A 621 -6.18 5.33 38.31
C LYS A 621 -6.34 4.45 39.53
N ALA A 622 -6.43 3.13 39.34
CA ALA A 622 -6.34 2.20 40.46
C ALA A 622 -5.01 2.48 41.18
N GLU A 623 -5.09 2.88 42.43
CA GLU A 623 -3.93 2.94 43.29
C GLU A 623 -3.26 1.56 43.33
N ARG A 624 -1.97 1.52 43.07
CA ARG A 624 -1.13 0.31 43.03
C ARG A 624 -0.99 -0.31 44.43
#